data_f481b2257fd68209db4aa63f8d80ee14
#
_entry.id   f481b2257fd68209db4aa63f8d80ee14
#
_cell.length_a   1.000
_cell.length_b   1.000
_cell.length_c   1.000
_cell.angle_alpha   90.00
_cell.angle_beta   90.00
_cell.angle_gamma   90.00
#
_symmetry.space_group_name_H-M   'P 1'
#
loop_
_entity.id
_entity.type
_entity.pdbx_description
1 polymer ?
#
loop_
_entity_poly.entity_id
_entity_poly.type
_entity_poly.pdbx_seq_one_letter_code
_entity_poly.pdbx_strand_id
1 'polypeptide(L)'
;MCAAYAGLPDRLKHAVEGRRAIFDYSKRLTGYQGVDRVISEEAKRKTPPVMHPLVHEHPITGRKALYLDSTTTVGIDGMDEATGSALLQEIYAFATQPEFVYRHHWQVGDALLWDNGFTMHRREPFDPSARHLMKRTTIFLSRERHIVPEGSLAAVLQSL
;
A
#
# COMPACT_ATOMS: atom_id res chain seq x y z
N MET A 1 -0.95 -6.94 7.18
CA MET A 1 0.35 -6.24 7.31
C MET A 1 0.86 -6.23 8.75
N CYS A 2 0.00 -6.15 9.78
CA CYS A 2 0.44 -6.27 11.19
C CYS A 2 1.04 -7.66 11.52
N ALA A 3 0.38 -8.74 11.12
CA ALA A 3 0.90 -10.09 11.35
C ALA A 3 2.22 -10.32 10.61
N ALA A 4 2.32 -9.83 9.36
CA ALA A 4 3.55 -9.90 8.61
C ALA A 4 4.71 -9.14 9.30
N TYR A 5 4.47 -7.91 9.79
CA TYR A 5 5.48 -7.18 10.55
C TYR A 5 5.90 -7.93 11.83
N ALA A 6 4.93 -8.44 12.58
CA ALA A 6 5.22 -9.19 13.81
C ALA A 6 6.10 -10.43 13.54
N GLY A 7 5.81 -11.14 12.44
CA GLY A 7 6.56 -12.33 12.02
C GLY A 7 7.87 -12.07 11.29
N LEU A 8 8.21 -10.81 10.95
CA LEU A 8 9.48 -10.52 10.27
C LEU A 8 10.67 -11.05 11.07
N PRO A 9 11.67 -11.65 10.40
CA PRO A 9 12.96 -11.90 11.00
C PRO A 9 13.60 -10.63 11.56
N ASP A 10 14.33 -10.71 12.66
CA ASP A 10 14.92 -9.54 13.35
C ASP A 10 15.79 -8.70 12.40
N ARG A 11 16.52 -9.34 11.50
CA ARG A 11 17.30 -8.66 10.45
C ARG A 11 16.43 -7.72 9.61
N LEU A 12 15.27 -8.18 9.18
CA LEU A 12 14.34 -7.37 8.37
C LEU A 12 13.63 -6.30 9.22
N LYS A 13 13.28 -6.60 10.46
CA LYS A 13 12.74 -5.59 11.37
C LYS A 13 13.70 -4.42 11.54
N HIS A 14 14.99 -4.71 11.81
CA HIS A 14 16.02 -3.65 11.92
C HIS A 14 16.22 -2.90 10.60
N ALA A 15 16.13 -3.61 9.46
CA ALA A 15 16.30 -2.98 8.15
C ALA A 15 15.17 -2.01 7.78
N VAL A 16 13.96 -2.21 8.29
CA VAL A 16 12.77 -1.39 7.95
C VAL A 16 12.42 -0.34 8.99
N GLU A 17 12.86 -0.52 10.24
CA GLU A 17 12.49 0.37 11.34
C GLU A 17 13.09 1.77 11.13
N GLY A 18 12.26 2.81 11.31
CA GLY A 18 12.66 4.20 11.08
C GLY A 18 12.85 4.58 9.60
N ARG A 19 12.70 3.65 8.65
CA ARG A 19 12.82 3.94 7.21
C ARG A 19 11.53 4.52 6.64
N ARG A 20 11.68 5.33 5.60
CA ARG A 20 10.57 5.86 4.80
C ARG A 20 10.60 5.26 3.40
N ALA A 21 9.46 4.78 2.94
CA ALA A 21 9.28 4.35 1.57
C ALA A 21 8.80 5.50 0.69
N ILE A 22 9.27 5.53 -0.55
CA ILE A 22 8.89 6.50 -1.57
C ILE A 22 7.78 5.87 -2.42
N PHE A 23 6.65 6.57 -2.52
CA PHE A 23 5.50 6.16 -3.31
C PHE A 23 5.34 7.08 -4.51
N ASP A 24 5.29 6.51 -5.70
CA ASP A 24 5.04 7.23 -6.95
C ASP A 24 3.84 6.62 -7.68
N TYR A 25 2.72 7.33 -7.64
CA TYR A 25 1.50 6.89 -8.31
C TYR A 25 1.67 6.77 -9.83
N SER A 26 2.59 7.52 -10.42
CA SER A 26 2.87 7.45 -11.85
C SER A 26 3.41 6.08 -12.30
N LYS A 27 3.93 5.30 -11.38
CA LYS A 27 4.46 3.95 -11.61
C LYS A 27 3.40 2.85 -11.51
N ARG A 28 2.18 3.16 -11.07
CA ARG A 28 1.06 2.19 -10.97
C ARG A 28 0.58 1.66 -12.31
N LEU A 29 1.42 1.51 -13.28
CA LEU A 29 0.95 1.60 -14.62
C LEU A 29 0.96 0.44 -15.50
N THR A 30 1.82 -0.41 -15.32
CA THR A 30 2.05 -1.44 -16.30
C THR A 30 1.66 -2.77 -15.71
N GLY A 31 0.63 -3.37 -16.26
CA GLY A 31 0.35 -4.77 -16.06
C GLY A 31 -0.94 -5.14 -15.32
N TYR A 32 -1.77 -4.21 -14.92
CA TYR A 32 -3.09 -4.58 -14.42
C TYR A 32 -4.05 -4.77 -15.62
N GLN A 33 -4.23 -6.01 -16.05
CA GLN A 33 -5.11 -6.43 -17.13
C GLN A 33 -4.72 -5.94 -18.55
N GLY A 34 -3.42 -5.78 -18.85
CA GLY A 34 -2.99 -5.45 -20.22
C GLY A 34 -3.41 -4.05 -20.71
N VAL A 35 -3.83 -3.18 -19.80
CA VAL A 35 -4.13 -1.79 -20.13
C VAL A 35 -2.98 -0.93 -19.66
N ASP A 36 -2.12 -0.56 -20.59
CA ASP A 36 -1.11 0.48 -20.40
C ASP A 36 -1.83 1.83 -20.22
N ARG A 37 -2.14 2.17 -18.99
CA ARG A 37 -2.63 3.52 -18.69
C ARG A 37 -1.43 4.47 -18.66
N VAL A 38 -1.26 5.19 -19.75
CA VAL A 38 -0.36 6.35 -19.76
C VAL A 38 -0.98 7.41 -18.85
N ILE A 39 -0.34 7.69 -17.71
CA ILE A 39 -0.76 8.81 -16.85
C ILE A 39 -0.39 10.11 -17.55
N SER A 40 -1.36 11.00 -17.70
CA SER A 40 -1.13 12.30 -18.26
C SER A 40 -0.15 13.12 -17.39
N GLU A 41 0.59 14.04 -18.01
CA GLU A 41 1.51 14.93 -17.28
C GLU A 41 0.76 15.79 -16.24
N GLU A 42 -0.51 16.11 -16.51
CA GLU A 42 -1.36 16.81 -15.55
C GLU A 42 -1.64 15.94 -14.33
N ALA A 43 -1.95 14.65 -14.50
CA ALA A 43 -2.15 13.72 -13.39
C ALA A 43 -0.87 13.51 -12.57
N LYS A 44 0.30 13.43 -13.22
CA LYS A 44 1.59 13.35 -12.52
C LYS A 44 1.84 14.60 -11.66
N ARG A 45 1.52 15.78 -12.18
CA ARG A 45 1.66 17.02 -11.41
C ARG A 45 0.72 17.08 -10.20
N LYS A 46 -0.48 16.51 -10.31
CA LYS A 46 -1.47 16.45 -9.21
C LYS A 46 -1.14 15.39 -8.16
N THR A 47 -0.35 14.39 -8.53
CA THR A 47 0.03 13.29 -7.65
C THR A 47 1.55 13.11 -7.63
N PRO A 48 2.31 14.09 -7.11
CA PRO A 48 3.75 13.95 -6.99
C PRO A 48 4.11 12.79 -6.05
N PRO A 49 5.33 12.26 -6.14
CA PRO A 49 5.80 11.26 -5.19
C PRO A 49 5.68 11.75 -3.74
N VAL A 50 5.30 10.84 -2.85
CA VAL A 50 5.15 11.09 -1.42
C VAL A 50 5.95 10.07 -0.62
N MET A 51 6.31 10.42 0.61
CA MET A 51 7.01 9.52 1.52
C MET A 51 6.11 9.15 2.69
N HIS A 52 6.16 7.86 3.06
CA HIS A 52 5.52 7.35 4.27
C HIS A 52 6.53 6.51 5.07
N PRO A 53 6.40 6.46 6.40
CA PRO A 53 7.11 5.45 7.18
C PRO A 53 6.83 4.07 6.61
N LEU A 54 7.87 3.24 6.46
CA LEU A 54 7.73 1.85 5.99
C LEU A 54 7.05 0.96 7.04
N VAL A 55 7.14 1.38 8.31
CA VAL A 55 6.43 0.77 9.43
C VAL A 55 5.51 1.82 10.04
N HIS A 56 4.21 1.55 10.01
CA HIS A 56 3.19 2.40 10.63
C HIS A 56 2.78 1.84 11.99
N GLU A 57 2.49 2.73 12.94
CA GLU A 57 1.86 2.37 14.20
C GLU A 57 0.38 2.78 14.16
N HIS A 58 -0.49 1.84 14.47
CA HIS A 58 -1.93 2.07 14.44
C HIS A 58 -2.34 3.00 15.60
N PRO A 59 -2.96 4.15 15.33
CA PRO A 59 -3.16 5.22 16.32
C PRO A 59 -4.07 4.83 17.49
N ILE A 60 -4.88 3.80 17.35
CA ILE A 60 -5.79 3.32 18.41
C ILE A 60 -5.22 2.11 19.13
N THR A 61 -4.59 1.18 18.40
CA THR A 61 -4.19 -0.12 18.97
C THR A 61 -2.70 -0.22 19.27
N GLY A 62 -1.87 0.72 18.82
CA GLY A 62 -0.42 0.69 18.93
C GLY A 62 0.26 -0.42 18.12
N ARG A 63 -0.50 -1.19 17.32
CA ARG A 63 0.08 -2.28 16.54
C ARG A 63 0.88 -1.73 15.36
N LYS A 64 2.10 -2.20 15.22
CA LYS A 64 2.94 -1.87 14.06
C LYS A 64 2.55 -2.72 12.84
N ALA A 65 2.60 -2.12 11.66
CA ALA A 65 2.34 -2.76 10.38
C ALA A 65 3.31 -2.30 9.31
N LEU A 66 3.65 -3.18 8.37
CA LEU A 66 4.33 -2.78 7.15
C LEU A 66 3.38 -1.96 6.26
N TYR A 67 3.92 -0.91 5.65
CA TYR A 67 3.21 -0.06 4.70
C TYR A 67 3.98 0.02 3.38
N LEU A 68 3.61 -0.80 2.44
CA LEU A 68 4.17 -0.86 1.09
C LEU A 68 3.17 -1.54 0.14
N ASP A 69 3.37 -1.38 -1.14
CA ASP A 69 2.69 -2.16 -2.18
C ASP A 69 3.66 -2.46 -3.34
N SER A 70 3.28 -3.39 -4.22
CA SER A 70 4.13 -3.83 -5.33
C SER A 70 4.07 -2.91 -6.56
N THR A 71 3.24 -1.87 -6.55
CA THR A 71 2.96 -1.07 -7.74
C THR A 71 3.39 0.37 -7.63
N THR A 72 3.26 0.98 -6.46
CA THR A 72 3.57 2.39 -6.24
C THR A 72 4.76 2.63 -5.33
N THR A 73 5.18 1.64 -4.55
CA THR A 73 6.40 1.75 -3.73
C THR A 73 7.63 1.58 -4.61
N VAL A 74 8.37 2.66 -4.82
CA VAL A 74 9.45 2.73 -5.81
C VAL A 74 10.85 2.77 -5.21
N GLY A 75 10.98 2.99 -3.91
CA GLY A 75 12.28 3.07 -3.26
C GLY A 75 12.19 3.31 -1.76
N ILE A 76 13.32 3.37 -1.12
CA ILE A 76 13.49 3.69 0.30
C ILE A 76 14.39 4.94 0.40
N ASP A 77 13.93 5.93 1.14
CA ASP A 77 14.65 7.19 1.34
C ASP A 77 16.04 6.93 1.97
N GLY A 78 17.06 7.56 1.39
CA GLY A 78 18.45 7.41 1.81
C GLY A 78 19.12 6.09 1.44
N MET A 79 18.49 5.25 0.59
CA MET A 79 19.10 4.05 0.02
C MET A 79 19.34 4.20 -1.49
N ASP A 80 20.40 3.57 -2.00
CA ASP A 80 20.55 3.42 -3.44
C ASP A 80 19.46 2.50 -4.02
N GLU A 81 19.18 2.67 -5.31
CA GLU A 81 18.07 1.99 -5.99
C GLU A 81 18.16 0.46 -5.88
N ALA A 82 19.34 -0.11 -6.09
CA ALA A 82 19.52 -1.56 -6.09
C ALA A 82 19.27 -2.17 -4.70
N THR A 83 19.86 -1.58 -3.66
CA THR A 83 19.70 -2.02 -2.27
C THR A 83 18.27 -1.81 -1.78
N GLY A 84 17.67 -0.65 -2.07
CA GLY A 84 16.29 -0.34 -1.69
C GLY A 84 15.29 -1.28 -2.37
N SER A 85 15.45 -1.53 -3.67
CA SER A 85 14.60 -2.45 -4.42
C SER A 85 14.71 -3.88 -3.91
N ALA A 86 15.92 -4.37 -3.65
CA ALA A 86 16.13 -5.71 -3.11
C ALA A 86 15.44 -5.89 -1.75
N LEU A 87 15.58 -4.92 -0.86
CA LEU A 87 14.92 -4.94 0.46
C LEU A 87 13.39 -4.92 0.33
N LEU A 88 12.84 -4.05 -0.53
CA LEU A 88 11.40 -3.99 -0.76
C LEU A 88 10.85 -5.30 -1.31
N GLN A 89 11.54 -5.93 -2.25
CA GLN A 89 11.15 -7.23 -2.81
C GLN A 89 11.15 -8.32 -1.74
N GLU A 90 12.19 -8.36 -0.90
CA GLU A 90 12.28 -9.34 0.18
C GLU A 90 11.15 -9.19 1.19
N ILE A 91 10.86 -7.95 1.63
CA ILE A 91 9.77 -7.66 2.55
C ILE A 91 8.42 -7.99 1.93
N TYR A 92 8.22 -7.63 0.66
CA TYR A 92 6.99 -7.94 -0.07
C TYR A 92 6.76 -9.44 -0.19
N ALA A 93 7.80 -10.19 -0.59
CA ALA A 93 7.72 -11.65 -0.68
C ALA A 93 7.39 -12.29 0.68
N PHE A 94 7.97 -11.79 1.77
CA PHE A 94 7.65 -12.24 3.11
C PHE A 94 6.20 -11.91 3.49
N ALA A 95 5.78 -10.66 3.31
CA ALA A 95 4.46 -10.18 3.72
C ALA A 95 3.29 -10.79 2.93
N THR A 96 3.57 -11.40 1.77
CA THR A 96 2.58 -12.06 0.92
C THR A 96 2.61 -13.59 1.01
N GLN A 97 3.31 -14.15 1.98
CA GLN A 97 3.25 -15.60 2.26
C GLN A 97 1.82 -16.02 2.63
N PRO A 98 1.41 -17.24 2.28
CA PRO A 98 0.03 -17.71 2.48
C PRO A 98 -0.51 -17.54 3.91
N GLU A 99 0.35 -17.64 4.90
CA GLU A 99 0.01 -17.50 6.32
C GLU A 99 -0.44 -16.07 6.72
N PHE A 100 -0.05 -15.06 5.93
CA PHE A 100 -0.44 -13.66 6.15
C PHE A 100 -1.56 -13.21 5.21
N VAL A 101 -2.04 -14.08 4.33
CA VAL A 101 -3.03 -13.75 3.30
C VAL A 101 -4.39 -14.35 3.61
N TYR A 102 -5.37 -13.48 3.80
CA TYR A 102 -6.77 -13.88 3.83
C TYR A 102 -7.35 -13.83 2.42
N ARG A 103 -7.95 -14.93 1.93
CA ARG A 103 -8.67 -14.98 0.64
C ARG A 103 -10.16 -15.04 0.90
N HIS A 104 -10.86 -14.01 0.44
CA HIS A 104 -12.31 -13.94 0.57
C HIS A 104 -12.98 -14.59 -0.65
N HIS A 105 -13.87 -15.53 -0.40
CA HIS A 105 -14.71 -16.15 -1.43
C HIS A 105 -16.08 -15.48 -1.39
N TRP A 106 -16.29 -14.54 -2.32
CA TRP A 106 -17.47 -13.69 -2.36
C TRP A 106 -18.77 -14.47 -2.58
N GLN A 107 -19.78 -14.14 -1.77
CA GLN A 107 -21.16 -14.57 -1.95
C GLN A 107 -22.06 -13.34 -2.11
N VAL A 108 -23.25 -13.55 -2.72
CA VAL A 108 -24.22 -12.46 -2.84
C VAL A 108 -24.67 -12.02 -1.46
N GLY A 109 -24.58 -10.72 -1.21
CA GLY A 109 -24.91 -10.12 0.10
C GLY A 109 -23.71 -9.91 1.03
N ASP A 110 -22.52 -10.39 0.68
CA ASP A 110 -21.33 -10.14 1.48
C ASP A 110 -20.97 -8.65 1.54
N ALA A 111 -20.56 -8.20 2.71
CA ALA A 111 -19.93 -6.92 2.94
C ALA A 111 -18.56 -7.12 3.60
N LEU A 112 -17.52 -6.56 3.01
CA LEU A 112 -16.16 -6.64 3.51
C LEU A 112 -15.65 -5.24 3.87
N LEU A 113 -15.22 -5.08 5.12
CA LEU A 113 -14.59 -3.86 5.62
C LEU A 113 -13.12 -4.13 5.96
N TRP A 114 -12.23 -3.25 5.53
CA TRP A 114 -10.80 -3.35 5.88
C TRP A 114 -10.20 -1.97 6.10
N ASP A 115 -9.14 -1.92 6.90
CA ASP A 115 -8.35 -0.72 7.12
C ASP A 115 -7.24 -0.62 6.08
N ASN A 116 -7.32 0.38 5.19
CA ASN A 116 -6.33 0.57 4.12
C ASN A 116 -4.92 0.93 4.64
N GLY A 117 -4.81 1.52 5.83
CA GLY A 117 -3.52 1.88 6.42
C GLY A 117 -2.75 0.68 6.97
N PHE A 118 -3.47 -0.42 7.28
CA PHE A 118 -2.91 -1.58 7.97
C PHE A 118 -3.12 -2.90 7.25
N THR A 119 -3.69 -2.85 6.04
CA THR A 119 -3.86 -4.00 5.15
C THR A 119 -3.42 -3.65 3.74
N MET A 120 -2.94 -4.64 3.03
CA MET A 120 -2.76 -4.59 1.59
C MET A 120 -3.80 -5.51 0.95
N HIS A 121 -4.39 -5.08 -0.16
CA HIS A 121 -5.41 -5.88 -0.83
C HIS A 121 -5.14 -5.99 -2.32
N ARG A 122 -5.50 -7.12 -2.88
CA ARG A 122 -5.41 -7.41 -4.30
C ARG A 122 -6.68 -8.13 -4.76
N ARG A 123 -7.14 -7.81 -5.95
CA ARG A 123 -8.16 -8.60 -6.63
C ARG A 123 -7.49 -9.72 -7.40
N GLU A 124 -7.99 -10.95 -7.25
CA GLU A 124 -7.60 -12.06 -8.12
C GLU A 124 -8.18 -11.88 -9.53
N PRO A 125 -7.53 -12.42 -10.56
CA PRO A 125 -8.10 -12.48 -11.91
C PRO A 125 -9.45 -13.20 -11.89
N PHE A 126 -10.37 -12.74 -12.71
CA PHE A 126 -11.67 -13.37 -12.90
C PHE A 126 -12.01 -13.42 -14.39
N ASP A 127 -12.93 -14.31 -14.77
CA ASP A 127 -13.42 -14.43 -16.15
C ASP A 127 -14.08 -13.10 -16.57
N PRO A 128 -13.55 -12.40 -17.58
CA PRO A 128 -14.09 -11.13 -18.04
C PRO A 128 -15.52 -11.25 -18.62
N SER A 129 -15.95 -12.45 -19.01
CA SER A 129 -17.32 -12.71 -19.49
C SER A 129 -18.31 -12.86 -18.33
N ALA A 130 -17.82 -13.13 -17.11
CA ALA A 130 -18.69 -13.28 -15.96
C ALA A 130 -19.26 -11.94 -15.50
N ARG A 131 -20.55 -11.91 -15.18
CA ARG A 131 -21.18 -10.73 -14.59
C ARG A 131 -20.64 -10.51 -13.18
N HIS A 132 -19.91 -9.42 -13.01
CA HIS A 132 -19.30 -9.06 -11.74
C HIS A 132 -19.71 -7.62 -11.36
N LEU A 133 -20.57 -7.49 -10.35
CA LEU A 133 -21.01 -6.21 -9.84
C LEU A 133 -20.59 -6.07 -8.37
N MET A 134 -19.67 -5.15 -8.11
CA MET A 134 -19.25 -4.80 -6.76
C MET A 134 -19.39 -3.30 -6.53
N LYS A 135 -19.87 -2.92 -5.35
CA LYS A 135 -19.90 -1.53 -4.90
C LYS A 135 -18.82 -1.33 -3.85
N ARG A 136 -18.11 -0.22 -3.95
CA ARG A 136 -17.08 0.16 -2.98
C ARG A 136 -17.30 1.60 -2.55
N THR A 137 -17.14 1.85 -1.26
CA THR A 137 -17.01 3.18 -0.69
C THR A 137 -15.74 3.29 0.14
N THR A 138 -15.21 4.49 0.28
CA THR A 138 -14.08 4.79 1.16
C THR A 138 -14.56 5.68 2.27
N ILE A 139 -14.30 5.30 3.51
CA ILE A 139 -14.58 6.10 4.69
C ILE A 139 -13.28 6.81 5.05
N PHE A 140 -13.31 8.16 5.06
CA PHE A 140 -12.21 8.97 5.53
C PHE A 140 -12.34 9.18 7.04
N LEU A 141 -11.28 8.87 7.77
CA LEU A 141 -11.22 9.11 9.20
C LEU A 141 -10.77 10.55 9.49
N SER A 142 -10.93 11.02 10.72
CA SER A 142 -10.35 12.30 11.15
C SER A 142 -8.82 12.29 11.06
N ARG A 143 -8.20 13.47 11.00
CA ARG A 143 -6.73 13.59 10.91
C ARG A 143 -5.97 12.90 12.03
N GLU A 144 -6.53 12.91 13.23
CA GLU A 144 -5.94 12.24 14.40
C GLU A 144 -5.89 10.71 14.25
N ARG A 145 -6.65 10.18 13.29
CA ARG A 145 -6.76 8.74 12.99
C ARG A 145 -6.24 8.36 11.61
N HIS A 146 -5.71 9.34 10.86
CA HIS A 146 -5.08 9.11 9.56
C HIS A 146 -3.58 9.15 9.65
N ILE A 147 -2.95 8.31 8.85
CA ILE A 147 -1.54 8.44 8.52
C ILE A 147 -1.46 9.45 7.37
N VAL A 148 -0.99 10.66 7.66
CA VAL A 148 -0.87 11.73 6.67
C VAL A 148 0.49 11.59 5.97
N PRO A 149 0.53 11.54 4.62
CA PRO A 149 1.79 11.50 3.89
C PRO A 149 2.58 12.79 4.10
N GLU A 150 3.90 12.66 4.15
CA GLU A 150 4.80 13.81 4.10
C GLU A 150 4.96 14.26 2.65
N GLY A 151 4.88 15.58 2.40
CA GLY A 151 5.05 16.19 1.08
C GLY A 151 3.86 17.03 0.63
N SER A 152 3.80 17.37 -0.66
CA SER A 152 2.84 18.32 -1.22
C SER A 152 1.36 17.90 -1.11
N LEU A 153 1.08 16.60 -1.04
CA LEU A 153 -0.27 16.09 -0.84
C LEU A 153 -0.82 16.43 0.55
N ALA A 154 0.05 16.52 1.55
CA ALA A 154 -0.32 16.95 2.90
C ALA A 154 -0.90 18.37 2.89
N ALA A 155 -0.41 19.25 2.02
CA ALA A 155 -0.92 20.62 1.86
C ALA A 155 -2.31 20.65 1.23
N VAL A 156 -2.60 19.77 0.26
CA VAL A 156 -3.91 19.68 -0.41
C VAL A 156 -4.98 19.14 0.54
N LEU A 157 -4.64 18.12 1.34
CA LEU A 157 -5.54 17.58 2.35
C LEU A 157 -5.76 18.53 3.55
N GLN A 158 -4.92 19.57 3.66
CA GLN A 158 -5.09 20.61 4.67
C GLN A 158 -6.14 21.66 4.30
N SER A 159 -6.53 21.73 3.03
CA SER A 159 -7.49 22.69 2.51
C SER A 159 -8.92 22.12 2.34
N LEU A 160 -9.13 20.84 2.60
CA LEU A 160 -10.43 20.15 2.64
C LEU A 160 -10.93 20.00 4.10
#